data_4a4aaa9c21235ff9af77b644e69c5a8a
#
_entry.id   4a4aaa9c21235ff9af77b644e69c5a8a
#
_cell.length_a   1.000
_cell.length_b   1.000
_cell.length_c   1.000
_cell.angle_alpha   90.00
_cell.angle_beta   90.00
_cell.angle_gamma   90.00
#
_symmetry.space_group_name_H-M   'P 1'
#
loop_
_entity.id
_entity.type
_entity.pdbx_description
1 polymer ?
#
loop_
_entity_poly.entity_id
_entity_poly.type
_entity_poly.pdbx_seq_one_letter_code
_entity_poly.pdbx_strand_id
1 'polypeptide(L)'
;KRSISFNGLAAEANPPRTKKGTEYLADISWWRSPYMASFKSGNFDFVLLTTHIRWGDNEKNRVQEISLLAGWVDAKRKEKNVEDKDIIVMGDFNIPSRKSPLFEAMVSKGLIIPNALLKSDPGSNLEKNKRYDQIFHLPIYSDNFTNNGGVLDFYNGNVTRLFPGMKKTDY
;
A
#
# COMPACT_ATOMS: atom_id res chain seq x y z
N LYS A 1 -9.86 24.31 3.49
CA LYS A 1 -8.99 23.19 3.01
C LYS A 1 -7.81 23.08 3.96
N ARG A 2 -7.56 21.90 4.55
CA ARG A 2 -6.33 21.65 5.30
C ARG A 2 -5.23 21.35 4.27
N SER A 3 -4.09 22.00 4.41
CA SER A 3 -2.90 21.70 3.61
C SER A 3 -2.22 20.46 4.16
N ILE A 4 -1.63 19.66 3.28
CA ILE A 4 -0.71 18.58 3.64
C ILE A 4 0.71 19.13 3.43
N SER A 5 1.57 18.96 4.42
CA SER A 5 2.98 19.35 4.34
C SER A 5 3.89 18.15 4.62
N PHE A 6 5.05 18.15 3.98
CA PHE A 6 6.12 17.19 4.27
C PHE A 6 6.66 17.42 5.69
N ASN A 7 6.92 16.32 6.42
CA ASN A 7 7.32 16.35 7.83
C ASN A 7 8.70 15.72 8.10
N GLY A 8 9.61 15.81 7.13
CA GLY A 8 11.04 15.58 7.34
C GLY A 8 11.58 14.17 7.04
N LEU A 9 10.76 13.11 7.05
CA LEU A 9 11.20 11.77 6.65
C LEU A 9 10.95 11.52 5.17
N ALA A 10 11.97 11.06 4.45
CA ALA A 10 11.83 10.48 3.12
C ALA A 10 12.93 9.44 2.91
N ALA A 11 12.57 8.18 2.79
CA ALA A 11 13.53 7.08 2.68
C ALA A 11 12.93 5.83 2.03
N GLU A 12 13.80 4.99 1.47
CA GLU A 12 13.41 3.63 1.09
C GLU A 12 13.26 2.75 2.33
N ALA A 13 12.25 1.87 2.31
CA ALA A 13 12.11 0.83 3.31
C ALA A 13 13.16 -0.26 3.05
N ASN A 14 14.04 -0.49 4.00
CA ASN A 14 15.03 -1.55 3.89
C ASN A 14 14.42 -2.90 4.27
N PRO A 15 14.68 -3.98 3.51
CA PRO A 15 14.22 -5.31 3.89
C PRO A 15 14.88 -5.75 5.21
N PRO A 16 14.23 -6.61 6.01
CA PRO A 16 14.83 -7.22 7.17
C PRO A 16 16.14 -7.93 6.81
N ARG A 17 17.12 -7.85 7.69
CA ARG A 17 18.43 -8.49 7.51
C ARG A 17 18.73 -9.42 8.66
N THR A 18 19.22 -10.62 8.35
CA THR A 18 19.70 -11.56 9.34
C THR A 18 21.22 -11.54 9.40
N LYS A 19 21.78 -11.50 10.61
CA LYS A 19 23.23 -11.54 10.81
C LYS A 19 23.73 -12.96 10.57
N LYS A 20 24.64 -13.13 9.60
CA LYS A 20 25.39 -14.37 9.39
C LYS A 20 26.88 -14.11 9.57
N GLY A 21 27.42 -14.53 10.73
CA GLY A 21 28.81 -14.22 11.09
C GLY A 21 29.02 -12.70 11.23
N THR A 22 29.89 -12.13 10.39
CA THR A 22 30.18 -10.69 10.35
C THR A 22 29.32 -9.92 9.32
N GLU A 23 28.55 -10.62 8.50
CA GLU A 23 27.76 -10.02 7.42
C GLU A 23 26.26 -9.96 7.76
N TYR A 24 25.59 -8.94 7.24
CA TYR A 24 24.15 -8.82 7.29
C TYR A 24 23.58 -9.08 5.89
N LEU A 25 22.85 -10.18 5.75
CA LEU A 25 22.20 -10.56 4.50
C LEU A 25 20.70 -10.36 4.62
N ALA A 26 20.08 -9.90 3.53
CA ALA A 26 18.62 -9.89 3.42
C ALA A 26 18.15 -11.31 3.05
N ASP A 27 17.29 -11.90 3.89
CA ASP A 27 16.73 -13.24 3.62
C ASP A 27 15.76 -13.19 2.42
N ILE A 28 15.00 -12.10 2.31
CA ILE A 28 14.09 -11.80 1.21
C ILE A 28 14.28 -10.33 0.84
N SER A 29 14.35 -10.03 -0.45
CA SER A 29 14.43 -8.65 -0.95
C SER A 29 13.11 -8.24 -1.61
N TRP A 30 12.86 -6.93 -1.63
CA TRP A 30 11.83 -6.34 -2.46
C TRP A 30 12.20 -6.50 -3.95
N TRP A 31 11.23 -6.73 -4.79
CA TRP A 31 11.44 -6.57 -6.22
C TRP A 31 11.62 -5.08 -6.58
N ARG A 32 10.86 -4.22 -5.92
CA ARG A 32 11.05 -2.77 -5.89
C ARG A 32 10.97 -2.31 -4.44
N SER A 33 11.96 -1.55 -3.99
CA SER A 33 11.98 -1.03 -2.61
C SER A 33 10.76 -0.14 -2.38
N PRO A 34 9.93 -0.41 -1.36
CA PRO A 34 8.90 0.53 -0.95
C PRO A 34 9.53 1.85 -0.50
N TYR A 35 8.85 2.95 -0.75
CA TYR A 35 9.31 4.27 -0.37
C TYR A 35 8.37 4.88 0.67
N MET A 36 8.91 5.46 1.72
CA MET A 36 8.14 6.09 2.78
C MET A 36 8.45 7.57 2.89
N ALA A 37 7.43 8.36 3.24
CA ALA A 37 7.58 9.76 3.57
C ALA A 37 6.59 10.17 4.67
N SER A 38 7.02 11.03 5.58
CA SER A 38 6.17 11.54 6.64
C SER A 38 5.51 12.85 6.23
N PHE A 39 4.26 13.01 6.65
CA PHE A 39 3.43 14.16 6.34
C PHE A 39 2.66 14.63 7.57
N LYS A 40 2.23 15.89 7.51
CA LYS A 40 1.36 16.52 8.51
C LYS A 40 0.20 17.23 7.84
N SER A 41 -0.99 17.07 8.39
CA SER A 41 -2.21 17.76 7.96
C SER A 41 -2.99 18.26 9.19
N GLY A 42 -2.80 19.49 9.57
CA GLY A 42 -3.33 20.04 10.82
C GLY A 42 -2.68 19.34 12.03
N ASN A 43 -3.46 18.66 12.84
CA ASN A 43 -2.99 17.89 14.01
C ASN A 43 -2.78 16.39 13.70
N PHE A 44 -2.93 15.98 12.45
CA PHE A 44 -2.72 14.60 12.02
C PHE A 44 -1.36 14.46 11.36
N ASP A 45 -0.46 13.75 12.02
CA ASP A 45 0.84 13.35 11.48
C ASP A 45 0.71 11.90 11.00
N PHE A 46 1.35 11.55 9.90
CA PHE A 46 1.27 10.19 9.33
C PHE A 46 2.45 9.89 8.41
N VAL A 47 2.73 8.61 8.24
CA VAL A 47 3.70 8.10 7.27
C VAL A 47 2.95 7.45 6.11
N LEU A 48 3.23 7.89 4.89
CA LEU A 48 2.85 7.18 3.68
C LEU A 48 3.97 6.24 3.28
N LEU A 49 3.63 4.97 3.05
CA LEU A 49 4.49 3.96 2.45
C LEU A 49 3.89 3.57 1.10
N THR A 50 4.59 3.88 0.02
CA THR A 50 4.17 3.49 -1.33
C THR A 50 4.93 2.27 -1.80
N THR A 51 4.26 1.39 -2.53
CA THR A 51 4.84 0.15 -3.06
C THR A 51 4.29 -0.18 -4.43
N HIS A 52 5.06 -0.96 -5.19
CA HIS A 52 4.59 -1.62 -6.39
C HIS A 52 5.08 -3.08 -6.35
N ILE A 53 4.19 -3.98 -5.94
CA ILE A 53 4.47 -5.42 -5.87
C ILE A 53 4.61 -5.99 -7.27
N ARG A 54 5.56 -6.92 -7.44
CA ARG A 54 5.79 -7.54 -8.74
C ARG A 54 4.52 -8.08 -9.39
N TRP A 55 4.47 -7.95 -10.70
CA TRP A 55 3.54 -8.69 -11.54
C TRP A 55 4.14 -10.04 -11.92
N GLY A 56 3.31 -11.00 -12.33
CA GLY A 56 3.76 -12.27 -12.90
C GLY A 56 2.95 -13.48 -12.41
N ASP A 57 3.16 -14.62 -13.05
CA ASP A 57 2.36 -15.82 -12.85
C ASP A 57 2.64 -16.54 -11.52
N ASN A 58 3.82 -16.34 -10.95
CA ASN A 58 4.19 -16.97 -9.68
C ASN A 58 3.58 -16.25 -8.48
N GLU A 59 2.36 -16.65 -8.12
CA GLU A 59 1.65 -16.12 -6.96
C GLU A 59 2.43 -16.30 -5.65
N LYS A 60 3.16 -17.42 -5.50
CA LYS A 60 3.94 -17.71 -4.29
C LYS A 60 5.00 -16.61 -4.01
N ASN A 61 5.69 -16.15 -5.05
CA ASN A 61 6.68 -15.08 -4.89
C ASN A 61 6.02 -13.76 -4.49
N ARG A 62 4.83 -13.47 -4.99
CA ARG A 62 4.05 -12.28 -4.61
C ARG A 62 3.55 -12.38 -3.18
N VAL A 63 3.06 -13.53 -2.75
CA VAL A 63 2.65 -13.78 -1.36
C VAL A 63 3.83 -13.55 -0.42
N GLN A 64 5.03 -14.03 -0.75
CA GLN A 64 6.24 -13.81 0.06
C GLN A 64 6.59 -12.32 0.16
N GLU A 65 6.57 -11.60 -0.95
CA GLU A 65 6.87 -10.16 -0.97
C GLU A 65 5.85 -9.35 -0.17
N ILE A 66 4.56 -9.65 -0.31
CA ILE A 66 3.50 -9.00 0.47
C ILE A 66 3.58 -9.35 1.96
N SER A 67 3.89 -10.59 2.30
CA SER A 67 4.09 -11.01 3.69
C SER A 67 5.29 -10.29 4.33
N LEU A 68 6.36 -10.10 3.57
CA LEU A 68 7.52 -9.33 4.00
C LEU A 68 7.14 -7.87 4.28
N LEU A 69 6.35 -7.26 3.38
CA LEU A 69 5.87 -5.88 3.54
C LEU A 69 4.99 -5.74 4.78
N ALA A 70 4.01 -6.61 4.95
CA ALA A 70 3.14 -6.60 6.13
C ALA A 70 3.94 -6.79 7.44
N GLY A 71 4.91 -7.70 7.44
CA GLY A 71 5.83 -7.92 8.55
C GLY A 71 6.71 -6.71 8.86
N TRP A 72 7.22 -6.05 7.82
CA TRP A 72 8.01 -4.83 7.96
C TRP A 72 7.19 -3.69 8.57
N VAL A 73 5.96 -3.46 8.13
CA VAL A 73 5.07 -2.45 8.69
C VAL A 73 4.76 -2.74 10.16
N ASP A 74 4.49 -4.01 10.50
CA ASP A 74 4.24 -4.42 11.89
C ASP A 74 5.48 -4.22 12.78
N ALA A 75 6.67 -4.50 12.29
CA ALA A 75 7.91 -4.24 13.00
C ALA A 75 8.17 -2.73 13.17
N LYS A 76 7.98 -1.95 12.09
CA LYS A 76 8.21 -0.50 12.10
C LYS A 76 7.35 0.22 13.13
N ARG A 77 6.04 -0.10 13.21
CA ARG A 77 5.14 0.52 14.21
C ARG A 77 5.51 0.21 15.66
N LYS A 78 6.30 -0.84 15.91
CA LYS A 78 6.76 -1.26 17.24
C LYS A 78 8.08 -0.63 17.64
N GLU A 79 8.78 0.04 16.75
CA GLU A 79 10.00 0.74 17.05
C GLU A 79 9.75 1.86 18.07
N LYS A 80 10.70 2.04 19.02
CA LYS A 80 10.57 3.09 20.05
C LYS A 80 10.60 4.51 19.47
N ASN A 81 11.38 4.69 18.41
CA ASN A 81 11.63 5.97 17.77
C ASN A 81 11.00 6.03 16.37
N VAL A 82 9.84 5.40 16.17
CA VAL A 82 9.10 5.54 14.93
C VAL A 82 8.59 6.97 14.80
N GLU A 83 8.68 7.53 13.62
CA GLU A 83 8.30 8.91 13.32
C GLU A 83 6.81 9.16 13.59
N ASP A 84 5.99 8.21 13.18
CA ASP A 84 4.57 8.14 13.52
C ASP A 84 4.07 6.70 13.40
N LYS A 85 3.05 6.34 14.19
CA LYS A 85 2.41 5.02 14.14
C LYS A 85 1.24 4.96 13.18
N ASP A 86 0.75 6.09 12.70
CA ASP A 86 -0.26 6.18 11.64
C ASP A 86 0.40 5.92 10.28
N ILE A 87 0.68 4.64 10.01
CA ILE A 87 1.28 4.19 8.76
C ILE A 87 0.18 3.82 7.77
N ILE A 88 0.16 4.53 6.65
CA ILE A 88 -0.73 4.29 5.51
C ILE A 88 0.10 3.67 4.40
N VAL A 89 -0.27 2.48 3.95
CA VAL A 89 0.40 1.76 2.87
C VAL A 89 -0.46 1.83 1.62
N MET A 90 0.08 2.32 0.53
CA MET A 90 -0.67 2.51 -0.72
C MET A 90 0.16 2.15 -1.95
N GLY A 91 -0.50 1.78 -3.02
CA GLY A 91 0.16 1.49 -4.30
C GLY A 91 -0.51 0.37 -5.08
N ASP A 92 0.21 -0.11 -6.08
CA ASP A 92 -0.17 -1.28 -6.87
C ASP A 92 0.36 -2.56 -6.19
N PHE A 93 -0.55 -3.31 -5.59
CA PHE A 93 -0.23 -4.57 -4.91
C PHE A 93 -0.40 -5.79 -5.80
N ASN A 94 -0.90 -5.61 -7.03
CA ASN A 94 -1.23 -6.72 -7.92
C ASN A 94 -2.13 -7.78 -7.27
N ILE A 95 -3.00 -7.36 -6.33
CA ILE A 95 -3.98 -8.22 -5.65
C ILE A 95 -5.24 -8.29 -6.51
N PRO A 96 -5.57 -9.45 -7.10
CA PRO A 96 -6.71 -9.53 -8.03
C PRO A 96 -8.06 -9.49 -7.32
N SER A 97 -8.12 -9.95 -6.09
CA SER A 97 -9.37 -10.09 -5.33
C SER A 97 -9.08 -10.13 -3.82
N ARG A 98 -10.06 -9.73 -3.02
CA ARG A 98 -9.97 -9.80 -1.55
C ARG A 98 -10.03 -11.23 -1.00
N LYS A 99 -10.37 -12.20 -1.84
CA LYS A 99 -10.37 -13.64 -1.50
C LYS A 99 -9.05 -14.32 -1.88
N SER A 100 -8.07 -13.57 -2.39
CA SER A 100 -6.79 -14.15 -2.78
C SER A 100 -5.84 -14.30 -1.58
N PRO A 101 -4.92 -15.27 -1.61
CA PRO A 101 -3.86 -15.41 -0.60
C PRO A 101 -3.00 -14.14 -0.47
N LEU A 102 -2.91 -13.35 -1.53
CA LEU A 102 -2.20 -12.07 -1.54
C LEU A 102 -2.85 -11.05 -0.58
N PHE A 103 -4.18 -10.96 -0.59
CA PHE A 103 -4.91 -10.09 0.32
C PHE A 103 -4.78 -10.57 1.78
N GLU A 104 -4.94 -11.88 1.99
CA GLU A 104 -4.75 -12.51 3.31
C GLU A 104 -3.36 -12.24 3.88
N ALA A 105 -2.32 -12.37 3.05
CA ALA A 105 -0.95 -12.07 3.45
C ALA A 105 -0.79 -10.62 3.91
N MET A 106 -1.41 -9.65 3.20
CA MET A 106 -1.31 -8.24 3.57
C MET A 106 -1.99 -7.93 4.91
N VAL A 107 -3.18 -8.49 5.16
CA VAL A 107 -3.92 -8.23 6.40
C VAL A 107 -3.48 -9.09 7.58
N SER A 108 -2.62 -10.07 7.37
CA SER A 108 -2.17 -11.06 8.37
C SER A 108 -1.48 -10.43 9.59
N LYS A 109 -0.98 -9.20 9.48
CA LYS A 109 -0.31 -8.45 10.54
C LYS A 109 -1.13 -7.27 11.08
N GLY A 110 -2.44 -7.28 10.84
CA GLY A 110 -3.36 -6.30 11.38
C GLY A 110 -3.58 -5.06 10.50
N LEU A 111 -3.01 -5.02 9.29
CA LEU A 111 -3.38 -4.00 8.32
C LEU A 111 -4.84 -4.20 7.89
N ILE A 112 -5.56 -3.11 7.75
CA ILE A 112 -6.95 -3.08 7.30
C ILE A 112 -7.12 -2.09 6.15
N ILE A 113 -8.22 -2.20 5.44
CA ILE A 113 -8.65 -1.22 4.44
C ILE A 113 -9.86 -0.44 4.99
N PRO A 114 -10.13 0.78 4.50
CA PRO A 114 -11.33 1.53 4.88
C PRO A 114 -12.61 0.71 4.69
N ASN A 115 -13.51 0.77 5.67
CA ASN A 115 -14.76 -0.01 5.66
C ASN A 115 -15.62 0.22 4.41
N ALA A 116 -15.62 1.43 3.86
CA ALA A 116 -16.35 1.72 2.62
C ALA A 116 -15.81 0.89 1.44
N LEU A 117 -14.48 0.74 1.32
CA LEU A 117 -13.86 -0.09 0.29
C LEU A 117 -14.12 -1.58 0.53
N LEU A 118 -14.19 -2.01 1.79
CA LEU A 118 -14.51 -3.40 2.13
C LEU A 118 -15.95 -3.76 1.75
N LYS A 119 -16.90 -2.86 2.00
CA LYS A 119 -18.32 -3.08 1.71
C LYS A 119 -18.65 -2.99 0.23
N SER A 120 -18.13 -2.00 -0.46
CA SER A 120 -18.43 -1.77 -1.88
C SER A 120 -17.58 -2.62 -2.82
N ASP A 121 -16.44 -3.09 -2.33
CA ASP A 121 -15.46 -3.93 -3.07
C ASP A 121 -15.18 -3.45 -4.51
N PRO A 122 -14.88 -2.16 -4.74
CA PRO A 122 -14.69 -1.64 -6.07
C PRO A 122 -13.40 -2.14 -6.71
N GLY A 123 -13.42 -2.42 -7.99
CA GLY A 123 -12.20 -2.66 -8.77
C GLY A 123 -11.45 -1.36 -9.04
N SER A 124 -10.12 -1.42 -9.05
CA SER A 124 -9.24 -0.29 -9.38
C SER A 124 -8.81 -0.25 -10.85
N ASN A 125 -8.92 -1.38 -11.56
CA ASN A 125 -8.61 -1.44 -12.99
C ASN A 125 -9.75 -0.89 -13.85
N LEU A 126 -9.50 -0.68 -15.14
CA LEU A 126 -10.46 -0.12 -16.09
C LEU A 126 -11.78 -0.93 -16.18
N GLU A 127 -11.69 -2.24 -16.07
CA GLU A 127 -12.86 -3.13 -16.08
C GLU A 127 -13.58 -3.19 -14.73
N LYS A 128 -13.03 -2.55 -13.70
CA LYS A 128 -13.57 -2.50 -12.32
C LYS A 128 -13.78 -3.90 -11.70
N ASN A 129 -13.01 -4.90 -12.13
CA ASN A 129 -13.12 -6.28 -11.68
C ASN A 129 -11.88 -6.80 -10.93
N LYS A 130 -10.79 -6.01 -10.85
CA LYS A 130 -9.57 -6.32 -10.12
C LYS A 130 -9.25 -5.21 -9.10
N ARG A 131 -8.56 -5.57 -8.01
CA ARG A 131 -8.22 -4.67 -6.90
C ARG A 131 -6.70 -4.52 -6.80
N TYR A 132 -6.07 -4.18 -7.90
CA TYR A 132 -4.60 -4.06 -7.95
C TYR A 132 -4.09 -2.93 -7.08
N ASP A 133 -4.72 -1.75 -7.19
CA ASP A 133 -4.40 -0.60 -6.36
C ASP A 133 -5.20 -0.65 -5.06
N GLN A 134 -4.51 -0.45 -3.95
CA GLN A 134 -5.09 -0.56 -2.62
C GLN A 134 -4.56 0.55 -1.70
N ILE A 135 -5.31 0.78 -0.63
CA ILE A 135 -4.88 1.58 0.52
C ILE A 135 -5.13 0.74 1.77
N PHE A 136 -4.07 0.53 2.54
CA PHE A 136 -4.12 -0.13 3.83
C PHE A 136 -3.66 0.83 4.93
N HIS A 137 -4.14 0.62 6.14
CA HIS A 137 -3.66 1.33 7.32
C HIS A 137 -3.71 0.43 8.55
N LEU A 138 -3.02 0.85 9.61
CA LEU A 138 -3.12 0.18 10.90
C LEU A 138 -4.26 0.82 11.72
N PRO A 139 -5.09 0.02 12.42
CA PRO A 139 -6.19 0.55 13.23
C PRO A 139 -5.73 0.99 14.64
N ILE A 140 -4.58 1.70 14.73
CA ILE A 140 -4.01 2.07 16.04
C ILE A 140 -4.73 3.28 16.61
N TYR A 141 -4.97 4.28 15.78
CA TYR A 141 -5.72 5.50 16.13
C TYR A 141 -6.96 5.58 15.25
N SER A 142 -7.96 4.72 15.56
CA SER A 142 -9.17 4.56 14.74
C SER A 142 -9.92 5.87 14.49
N ASP A 143 -9.84 6.82 15.43
CA ASP A 143 -10.52 8.11 15.36
C ASP A 143 -9.92 9.05 14.30
N ASN A 144 -8.70 8.78 13.86
CA ASN A 144 -8.03 9.52 12.78
C ASN A 144 -8.54 9.11 11.39
N PHE A 145 -9.24 8.00 11.27
CA PHE A 145 -9.72 7.46 10.01
C PHE A 145 -11.25 7.51 9.92
N THR A 146 -11.77 8.18 8.90
CA THR A 146 -13.22 8.27 8.66
C THR A 146 -13.82 6.95 8.20
N ASN A 147 -12.99 5.98 7.80
CA ASN A 147 -13.39 4.73 7.15
C ASN A 147 -14.16 4.92 5.83
N ASN A 148 -14.16 6.13 5.29
CA ASN A 148 -14.66 6.43 3.96
C ASN A 148 -13.57 6.16 2.92
N GLY A 149 -13.98 5.75 1.74
CA GLY A 149 -13.07 5.50 0.62
C GLY A 149 -13.83 5.13 -0.63
N GLY A 150 -13.16 5.20 -1.76
CA GLY A 150 -13.72 4.86 -3.05
C GLY A 150 -12.64 4.83 -4.12
N VAL A 151 -13.00 4.36 -5.30
CA VAL A 151 -12.18 4.46 -6.51
C VAL A 151 -12.66 5.65 -7.31
N LEU A 152 -11.75 6.56 -7.62
CA LEU A 152 -12.06 7.72 -8.45
C LEU A 152 -12.17 7.29 -9.93
N ASP A 153 -13.39 7.26 -10.43
CA ASP A 153 -13.65 7.03 -11.86
C ASP A 153 -13.49 8.35 -12.63
N PHE A 154 -12.26 8.81 -12.78
CA PHE A 154 -11.96 10.12 -13.40
C PHE A 154 -12.26 10.15 -14.90
N TYR A 155 -12.37 9.00 -15.54
CA TYR A 155 -12.67 8.91 -16.98
C TYR A 155 -14.16 8.64 -17.28
N ASN A 156 -14.93 8.08 -16.32
CA ASN A 156 -16.38 7.82 -16.42
C ASN A 156 -16.83 7.33 -17.82
N GLY A 157 -16.10 6.37 -18.38
CA GLY A 157 -16.31 5.88 -19.72
C GLY A 157 -15.83 6.80 -20.86
N ASN A 158 -15.34 7.99 -20.56
CA ASN A 158 -14.91 9.01 -21.53
C ASN A 158 -13.38 9.09 -21.69
N VAL A 159 -12.70 7.96 -21.71
CA VAL A 159 -11.23 7.91 -21.86
C VAL A 159 -10.77 8.68 -23.10
N THR A 160 -11.45 8.51 -24.23
CA THR A 160 -11.14 9.21 -25.49
C THR A 160 -11.28 10.73 -25.41
N ARG A 161 -12.15 11.25 -24.52
CA ARG A 161 -12.27 12.68 -24.27
C ARG A 161 -11.10 13.24 -23.47
N LEU A 162 -10.63 12.48 -22.47
CA LEU A 162 -9.50 12.88 -21.63
C LEU A 162 -8.15 12.65 -22.32
N PHE A 163 -8.08 11.62 -23.15
CA PHE A 163 -6.87 11.20 -23.86
C PHE A 163 -7.21 10.98 -25.35
N PRO A 164 -7.36 12.08 -26.14
CA PRO A 164 -7.69 11.96 -27.56
C PRO A 164 -6.63 11.11 -28.29
N GLY A 165 -7.09 10.11 -29.04
CA GLY A 165 -6.21 9.21 -29.80
C GLY A 165 -5.79 7.94 -29.07
N MET A 166 -6.03 7.80 -27.77
CA MET A 166 -5.80 6.53 -27.05
C MET A 166 -6.96 5.55 -27.24
N LYS A 167 -6.61 4.29 -27.44
CA LYS A 167 -7.59 3.19 -27.47
C LYS A 167 -7.67 2.54 -26.08
N LYS A 168 -8.81 1.91 -25.77
CA LYS A 168 -8.99 1.18 -24.50
C LYS A 168 -7.94 0.09 -24.26
N THR A 169 -7.31 -0.40 -25.31
CA THR A 169 -6.24 -1.42 -25.29
C THR A 169 -4.85 -0.85 -24.98
N ASP A 170 -4.73 0.46 -24.85
CA ASP A 170 -3.44 1.15 -24.63
C ASP A 170 -3.16 1.40 -23.13
N TYR A 171 -3.94 0.77 -22.24
CA TYR A 171 -3.83 0.88 -20.78
C TYR A 171 -3.41 -0.42 -20.12
#